data_d692ca5447707c5d47a822ecd1c5f3dc
#
_entry.id   d692ca5447707c5d47a822ecd1c5f3dc
#
_cell.length_a   1.000
_cell.length_b   1.000
_cell.length_c   1.000
_cell.angle_alpha   90.00
_cell.angle_beta   90.00
_cell.angle_gamma   90.00
#
_symmetry.space_group_name_H-M   'P 1'
#
loop_
_entity.id
_entity.type
_entity.pdbx_description
1 polymer ?
#
loop_
_entity_poly.entity_id
_entity_poly.type
_entity_poly.pdbx_seq_one_letter_code
_entity_poly.pdbx_strand_id
1 'polypeptide(L)'
;QDGSDYEVKADMVIKALGFDPEDLPKLFDANELQVTKWGTIKADFDTMETNLKGVFAAGDIVRGASLVVWAIKDGRDAASAIKIHLENNEIKNSKVA
;
A
#
# COMPACT_ATOMS: atom_id res chain seq x y z
N GLN A 1 15.37 28.27 -4.53
CA GLN A 1 15.89 29.64 -4.48
C GLN A 1 15.99 30.14 -5.91
N ASP A 2 15.40 31.28 -6.18
CA ASP A 2 15.52 31.92 -7.50
C ASP A 2 17.00 32.20 -7.80
N GLY A 3 17.45 31.82 -9.02
CA GLY A 3 18.84 32.00 -9.46
C GLY A 3 19.82 30.93 -8.99
N SER A 4 19.35 29.81 -8.46
CA SER A 4 20.21 28.65 -8.09
C SER A 4 20.38 27.62 -9.21
N ASP A 5 19.77 27.87 -10.37
CA ASP A 5 19.88 26.98 -11.54
C ASP A 5 21.27 27.07 -12.17
N TYR A 6 21.80 25.93 -12.61
CA TYR A 6 23.07 25.82 -13.30
C TYR A 6 22.99 24.78 -14.42
N GLU A 7 23.83 24.95 -15.44
CA GLU A 7 23.90 24.03 -16.57
C GLU A 7 25.03 23.01 -16.35
N VAL A 8 24.73 21.75 -16.65
CA VAL A 8 25.73 20.67 -16.75
C VAL A 8 25.68 20.09 -18.15
N LYS A 9 26.84 20.06 -18.82
CA LYS A 9 26.97 19.38 -20.10
C LYS A 9 26.89 17.88 -19.91
N ALA A 10 25.99 17.21 -20.61
CA ALA A 10 25.80 15.77 -20.54
C ALA A 10 25.39 15.22 -21.90
N ASP A 11 25.90 14.04 -22.26
CA ASP A 11 25.51 13.31 -23.46
C ASP A 11 24.24 12.49 -23.25
N MET A 12 23.91 12.16 -22.00
CA MET A 12 22.72 11.42 -21.60
C MET A 12 22.22 11.91 -20.25
N VAL A 13 20.91 11.99 -20.09
CA VAL A 13 20.25 12.29 -18.82
C VAL A 13 19.28 11.17 -18.50
N ILE A 14 19.40 10.57 -17.32
CA ILE A 14 18.51 9.52 -16.82
C ILE A 14 17.69 10.11 -15.69
N LYS A 15 16.37 10.08 -15.82
CA LYS A 15 15.45 10.41 -14.73
C LYS A 15 15.22 9.17 -13.86
N ALA A 16 15.62 9.24 -12.61
CA ALA A 16 15.45 8.17 -11.61
C ALA A 16 14.73 8.74 -10.38
N LEU A 17 13.52 9.25 -10.59
CA LEU A 17 12.75 10.05 -9.63
C LEU A 17 11.87 9.21 -8.67
N GLY A 18 12.15 7.93 -8.53
CA GLY A 18 11.40 7.00 -7.68
C GLY A 18 10.47 6.09 -8.48
N PHE A 19 9.45 5.57 -7.81
CA PHE A 19 8.52 4.59 -8.36
C PHE A 19 7.10 5.11 -8.26
N ASP A 20 6.31 4.86 -9.30
CA ASP A 20 4.87 5.02 -9.25
C ASP A 20 4.22 3.72 -8.77
N PRO A 21 3.14 3.78 -7.96
CA PRO A 21 2.40 2.59 -7.56
C PRO A 21 1.68 1.97 -8.76
N GLU A 22 1.56 0.63 -8.74
CA GLU A 22 0.73 -0.10 -9.70
C GLU A 22 -0.75 0.28 -9.54
N ASP A 23 -1.47 0.38 -10.65
CA ASP A 23 -2.93 0.61 -10.66
C ASP A 23 -3.67 -0.70 -10.35
N LEU A 24 -3.62 -1.11 -9.08
CA LEU A 24 -4.22 -2.36 -8.63
C LEU A 24 -5.75 -2.40 -8.79
N PRO A 25 -6.51 -1.31 -8.57
CA PRO A 25 -7.93 -1.32 -8.85
C PRO A 25 -8.27 -1.78 -10.27
N LYS A 26 -7.52 -1.30 -11.25
CA LYS A 26 -7.68 -1.69 -12.64
C LYS A 26 -7.13 -3.10 -12.92
N LEU A 27 -5.97 -3.42 -12.37
CA LEU A 27 -5.29 -4.69 -12.60
C LEU A 27 -6.10 -5.90 -12.10
N PHE A 28 -6.80 -5.73 -10.97
CA PHE A 28 -7.62 -6.77 -10.34
C PHE A 28 -9.14 -6.61 -10.62
N ASP A 29 -9.54 -5.68 -11.47
CA ASP A 29 -10.95 -5.33 -11.72
C ASP A 29 -11.74 -5.04 -10.43
N ALA A 30 -11.04 -4.37 -9.49
CA ALA A 30 -11.56 -4.01 -8.17
C ALA A 30 -11.76 -2.50 -8.08
N ASN A 31 -12.67 -1.96 -8.89
CA ASN A 31 -12.86 -0.51 -9.05
C ASN A 31 -13.33 0.18 -7.76
N GLU A 32 -13.90 -0.54 -6.81
CA GLU A 32 -14.31 -0.02 -5.50
C GLU A 32 -13.14 0.17 -4.53
N LEU A 33 -11.97 -0.42 -4.83
CA LEU A 33 -10.78 -0.28 -4.00
C LEU A 33 -10.29 1.17 -4.00
N GLN A 34 -10.27 1.78 -2.83
CA GLN A 34 -9.89 3.18 -2.70
C GLN A 34 -8.38 3.36 -2.74
N VAL A 35 -7.95 4.38 -3.48
CA VAL A 35 -6.56 4.81 -3.57
C VAL A 35 -6.42 6.26 -3.09
N THR A 36 -5.19 6.63 -2.74
CA THR A 36 -4.83 8.02 -2.42
C THR A 36 -4.65 8.83 -3.70
N LYS A 37 -4.46 10.14 -3.56
CA LYS A 37 -4.13 11.02 -4.69
C LYS A 37 -2.82 10.67 -5.40
N TRP A 38 -1.97 9.86 -4.79
CA TRP A 38 -0.71 9.36 -5.36
C TRP A 38 -0.82 7.95 -5.96
N GLY A 39 -2.03 7.35 -5.94
CA GLY A 39 -2.28 6.02 -6.48
C GLY A 39 -1.99 4.86 -5.52
N THR A 40 -1.49 5.12 -4.32
CA THR A 40 -1.30 4.09 -3.30
C THR A 40 -2.63 3.65 -2.72
N ILE A 41 -2.75 2.38 -2.31
CA ILE A 41 -3.96 1.84 -1.69
C ILE A 41 -4.18 2.49 -0.32
N LYS A 42 -5.42 2.90 -0.05
CA LYS A 42 -5.82 3.31 1.30
C LYS A 42 -6.05 2.09 2.16
N ALA A 43 -5.26 1.96 3.21
CA ALA A 43 -5.46 0.97 4.27
C ALA A 43 -5.35 1.65 5.63
N ASP A 44 -6.07 1.14 6.59
CA ASP A 44 -5.92 1.52 7.99
C ASP A 44 -4.63 0.92 8.55
N PHE A 45 -3.75 1.74 9.14
CA PHE A 45 -2.44 1.28 9.63
C PHE A 45 -2.51 0.44 10.92
N ASP A 46 -3.64 0.46 11.62
CA ASP A 46 -3.83 -0.37 12.83
C ASP A 46 -4.36 -1.75 12.45
N THR A 47 -5.22 -1.82 11.43
CA THR A 47 -5.85 -3.07 10.99
C THR A 47 -5.31 -3.61 9.68
N MET A 48 -4.55 -2.83 8.93
CA MET A 48 -4.07 -3.13 7.57
C MET A 48 -5.21 -3.43 6.58
N GLU A 49 -6.46 -3.20 6.95
CA GLU A 49 -7.64 -3.46 6.12
C GLU A 49 -7.90 -2.27 5.19
N THR A 50 -8.30 -2.56 3.96
CA THR A 50 -8.72 -1.57 2.97
C THR A 50 -10.20 -1.20 3.21
N ASN A 51 -10.76 -0.36 2.34
CA ASN A 51 -12.21 -0.11 2.35
C ASN A 51 -13.05 -1.34 1.96
N LEU A 52 -12.44 -2.36 1.35
CA LEU A 52 -13.10 -3.62 1.02
C LEU A 52 -12.89 -4.61 2.16
N LYS A 53 -14.00 -5.06 2.77
CA LYS A 53 -13.97 -5.95 3.91
C LYS A 53 -13.24 -7.27 3.60
N GLY A 54 -12.29 -7.64 4.46
CA GLY A 54 -11.47 -8.84 4.29
C GLY A 54 -10.34 -8.69 3.28
N VAL A 55 -10.14 -7.49 2.74
CA VAL A 55 -9.03 -7.17 1.83
C VAL A 55 -8.00 -6.32 2.56
N PHE A 56 -6.80 -6.83 2.67
CA PHE A 56 -5.69 -6.21 3.39
C PHE A 56 -4.62 -5.76 2.41
N ALA A 57 -3.91 -4.69 2.75
CA ALA A 57 -2.79 -4.19 1.97
C ALA A 57 -1.67 -3.72 2.91
N ALA A 58 -0.42 -3.96 2.50
CA ALA A 58 0.75 -3.62 3.30
C ALA A 58 1.95 -3.32 2.40
N GLY A 59 2.95 -2.62 2.94
CA GLY A 59 4.18 -2.29 2.24
C GLY A 59 4.08 -1.08 1.32
N ASP A 60 4.91 -1.05 0.29
CA ASP A 60 5.08 0.10 -0.60
C ASP A 60 3.80 0.49 -1.35
N ILE A 61 2.92 -0.46 -1.63
CA ILE A 61 1.64 -0.17 -2.28
C ILE A 61 0.71 0.70 -1.41
N VAL A 62 0.95 0.74 -0.11
CA VAL A 62 0.21 1.56 0.87
C VAL A 62 1.03 2.80 1.24
N ARG A 63 2.31 2.62 1.61
CA ARG A 63 3.20 3.70 2.08
C ARG A 63 3.76 4.57 0.97
N GLY A 64 3.81 4.08 -0.26
CA GLY A 64 4.72 4.56 -1.28
C GLY A 64 6.09 3.90 -1.13
N ALA A 65 7.01 4.18 -2.05
CA ALA A 65 8.38 3.65 -2.02
C ALA A 65 9.05 3.95 -0.67
N SER A 66 9.45 2.91 0.05
CA SER A 66 9.95 3.00 1.41
C SER A 66 11.08 2.00 1.68
N LEU A 67 11.61 2.01 2.91
CA LEU A 67 12.69 1.12 3.32
C LEU A 67 12.16 -0.30 3.56
N VAL A 68 13.03 -1.30 3.28
CA VAL A 68 12.74 -2.73 3.48
C VAL A 68 12.29 -3.03 4.91
N VAL A 69 12.84 -2.35 5.92
CA VAL A 69 12.44 -2.53 7.32
C VAL A 69 10.97 -2.21 7.56
N TRP A 70 10.41 -1.22 6.85
CA TRP A 70 8.99 -0.89 6.92
C TRP A 70 8.14 -1.94 6.22
N ALA A 71 8.59 -2.46 5.07
CA ALA A 71 7.89 -3.54 4.38
C ALA A 71 7.80 -4.80 5.24
N ILE A 72 8.88 -5.17 5.94
CA ILE A 72 8.89 -6.29 6.89
C ILE A 72 7.92 -6.05 8.04
N LYS A 73 7.95 -4.87 8.65
CA LYS A 73 7.04 -4.50 9.73
C LYS A 73 5.59 -4.59 9.28
N ASP A 74 5.25 -3.93 8.17
CA ASP A 74 3.89 -3.89 7.63
C ASP A 74 3.37 -5.30 7.30
N GLY A 75 4.21 -6.17 6.73
CA GLY A 75 3.84 -7.55 6.44
C GLY A 75 3.52 -8.35 7.71
N ARG A 76 4.27 -8.13 8.80
CA ARG A 76 4.00 -8.77 10.10
C ARG A 76 2.73 -8.24 10.75
N ASP A 77 2.51 -6.94 10.68
CA ASP A 77 1.31 -6.30 11.22
C ASP A 77 0.06 -6.77 10.45
N ALA A 78 0.14 -6.85 9.11
CA ALA A 78 -0.92 -7.40 8.28
C ALA A 78 -1.23 -8.87 8.60
N ALA A 79 -0.21 -9.71 8.78
CA ALA A 79 -0.40 -11.11 9.15
C ALA A 79 -1.14 -11.24 10.50
N SER A 80 -0.77 -10.42 11.50
CA SER A 80 -1.44 -10.39 12.79
C SER A 80 -2.90 -9.91 12.67
N ALA A 81 -3.16 -8.89 11.89
CA ALA A 81 -4.50 -8.36 11.65
C ALA A 81 -5.40 -9.38 10.93
N ILE A 82 -4.88 -10.05 9.90
CA ILE A 82 -5.59 -11.12 9.18
C ILE A 82 -5.95 -12.27 10.13
N LYS A 83 -5.02 -12.70 10.99
CA LYS A 83 -5.28 -13.74 11.99
C LYS A 83 -6.45 -13.36 12.87
N ILE A 84 -6.46 -12.16 13.44
CA ILE A 84 -7.55 -11.65 14.29
C ILE A 84 -8.87 -11.62 13.52
N HIS A 85 -8.83 -11.17 12.26
CA HIS A 85 -10.02 -11.13 11.40
C HIS A 85 -10.62 -12.52 11.17
N LEU A 86 -9.78 -13.52 10.91
CA LEU A 86 -10.23 -14.91 10.70
C LEU A 86 -10.80 -15.51 11.99
N GLU A 87 -10.13 -15.36 13.13
CA GLU A 87 -10.61 -15.85 14.43
C GLU A 87 -11.97 -15.24 14.80
N ASN A 88 -12.16 -13.93 14.56
CA ASN A 88 -13.43 -13.28 14.81
C ASN A 88 -14.55 -13.77 13.89
N ASN A 89 -14.25 -14.14 12.66
CA ASN A 89 -15.22 -14.70 11.72
C ASN A 89 -15.60 -16.14 12.05
N GLU A 90 -14.65 -16.96 12.50
CA GLU A 90 -14.93 -18.32 12.98
C GLU A 90 -15.85 -18.32 14.20
N ILE A 91 -15.63 -17.42 15.17
CA ILE A 91 -16.48 -17.26 16.35
C ILE A 91 -17.91 -16.83 15.93
N LYS A 92 -18.05 -15.95 14.96
CA LYS A 92 -19.37 -15.53 14.45
C LYS A 92 -20.10 -16.68 13.78
N ASN A 93 -19.41 -17.46 12.94
CA ASN A 93 -19.99 -18.59 12.24
C ASN A 93 -20.38 -19.74 13.19
N SER A 94 -19.61 -19.98 14.26
CA SER A 94 -19.93 -20.99 15.27
C SER A 94 -21.14 -20.62 16.15
N LYS A 95 -21.47 -19.33 16.27
CA LYS A 95 -22.65 -18.85 17.02
C LYS A 95 -23.95 -18.87 16.21
N VAL A 96 -23.85 -19.02 14.89
CA VAL A 96 -25.02 -19.05 13.98
C VAL A 96 -25.41 -20.49 13.60
N ALA A 97 -24.55 -21.46 13.92
CA ALA A 97 -24.81 -22.87 13.67
C ALA A 97 -25.75 -23.50 14.73
#